data_2dac7d58289db8c4f0447fd45e2e9c74
#
_entry.id   2dac7d58289db8c4f0447fd45e2e9c74
#
_cell.length_a   1.000
_cell.length_b   1.000
_cell.length_c   1.000
_cell.angle_alpha   90.00
_cell.angle_beta   90.00
_cell.angle_gamma   90.00
#
_symmetry.space_group_name_H-M   'P 1'
#
loop_
_entity.id
_entity.type
_entity.pdbx_description
1 polymer ?
#
loop_
_entity_poly.entity_id
_entity_poly.type
_entity_poly.pdbx_seq_one_letter_code
_entity_poly.pdbx_strand_id
1 'polypeptide(L)'
;ELEYKVSPLLREKGHLLLVSTGRSVDSLKNTHIYDTFAFDGYVCNSGQALLDKDLKLIHKESLSTTVVLKALDASKKHNIPLALKCTPRIINMEPNEDVIRSCNYFNNPIPPVGSYTNQEVGAMIAYGPLDYDYQEFKDIEELDVMVGESSYADITIKGISKATGIAYFMKLWNMKSYVAFGDSLNDVEMFKHASFSICMGQGNNDLKKLSDFVTTSIDEDGI
;
A
#
# COMPACT_ATOMS: atom_id res chain seq x y z
N GLU A 1 1.96 -23.27 -10.41
CA GLU A 1 2.80 -24.07 -9.50
C GLU A 1 2.70 -23.62 -8.06
N LEU A 2 2.70 -22.34 -7.78
CA LEU A 2 2.64 -21.78 -6.43
C LEU A 2 1.45 -22.35 -5.62
N GLU A 3 0.25 -22.38 -6.23
CA GLU A 3 -0.97 -22.85 -5.58
C GLU A 3 -0.95 -24.37 -5.31
N TYR A 4 -0.56 -25.16 -6.29
CA TYR A 4 -0.71 -26.62 -6.22
C TYR A 4 0.50 -27.36 -5.64
N LYS A 5 1.68 -26.76 -5.69
CA LYS A 5 2.91 -27.41 -5.23
C LYS A 5 3.54 -26.71 -4.02
N VAL A 6 3.73 -25.40 -4.09
CA VAL A 6 4.50 -24.66 -3.07
C VAL A 6 3.67 -24.40 -1.82
N SER A 7 2.43 -23.91 -1.95
CA SER A 7 1.58 -23.59 -0.82
C SER A 7 1.31 -24.79 0.10
N PRO A 8 0.96 -25.99 -0.40
CA PRO A 8 0.79 -27.15 0.45
C PRO A 8 2.06 -27.52 1.22
N LEU A 9 3.24 -27.47 0.57
CA LEU A 9 4.52 -27.78 1.22
C LEU A 9 4.87 -26.78 2.32
N LEU A 10 4.58 -25.48 2.11
CA LEU A 10 4.79 -24.46 3.13
C LEU A 10 3.89 -24.71 4.34
N ARG A 11 2.62 -25.07 4.10
CA ARG A 11 1.65 -25.35 5.18
C ARG A 11 2.02 -26.61 5.97
N GLU A 12 2.47 -27.67 5.32
CA GLU A 12 2.97 -28.87 5.99
C GLU A 12 4.13 -28.57 6.95
N LYS A 13 4.95 -27.56 6.61
CA LYS A 13 6.07 -27.10 7.45
C LYS A 13 5.65 -26.04 8.48
N GLY A 14 4.35 -25.74 8.58
CA GLY A 14 3.81 -24.76 9.55
C GLY A 14 4.04 -23.30 9.17
N HIS A 15 4.35 -23.00 7.91
CA HIS A 15 4.42 -21.62 7.43
C HIS A 15 3.02 -21.05 7.17
N LEU A 16 2.88 -19.75 7.47
CA LEU A 16 1.68 -18.97 7.18
C LEU A 16 1.96 -18.02 6.00
N LEU A 17 0.95 -17.78 5.19
CA LEU A 17 1.02 -16.96 4.00
C LEU A 17 0.23 -15.68 4.20
N LEU A 18 0.89 -14.55 4.07
CA LEU A 18 0.32 -13.22 4.29
C LEU A 18 0.45 -12.38 3.03
N VAL A 19 -0.66 -11.80 2.56
CA VAL A 19 -0.63 -10.75 1.52
C VAL A 19 -0.33 -9.41 2.17
N SER A 20 0.61 -8.66 1.59
CA SER A 20 0.89 -7.28 2.00
C SER A 20 0.85 -6.35 0.79
N THR A 21 -0.12 -5.43 0.75
CA THR A 21 -0.41 -4.62 -0.43
C THR A 21 -0.77 -3.17 -0.10
N GLY A 22 -0.43 -2.26 -1.02
CA GLY A 22 -0.93 -0.87 -1.00
C GLY A 22 -2.40 -0.74 -1.45
N ARG A 23 -3.01 -1.80 -1.99
CA ARG A 23 -4.42 -1.78 -2.42
C ARG A 23 -5.35 -1.61 -1.21
N SER A 24 -6.48 -0.92 -1.45
CA SER A 24 -7.58 -0.90 -0.48
C SER A 24 -8.24 -2.28 -0.38
N VAL A 25 -9.00 -2.49 0.69
CA VAL A 25 -9.78 -3.72 0.90
C VAL A 25 -10.70 -4.00 -0.30
N ASP A 26 -11.41 -2.99 -0.79
CA ASP A 26 -12.30 -3.15 -1.94
C ASP A 26 -11.52 -3.45 -3.23
N SER A 27 -10.37 -2.78 -3.43
CA SER A 27 -9.50 -3.05 -4.57
C SER A 27 -8.90 -4.47 -4.51
N LEU A 28 -8.54 -4.96 -3.32
CA LEU A 28 -8.09 -6.34 -3.14
C LEU A 28 -9.19 -7.33 -3.51
N LYS A 29 -10.42 -7.13 -3.02
CA LYS A 29 -11.56 -7.99 -3.33
C LYS A 29 -11.83 -8.09 -4.84
N ASN A 30 -11.60 -7.01 -5.59
CA ASN A 30 -11.77 -7.02 -7.05
C ASN A 30 -10.68 -7.80 -7.80
N THR A 31 -9.57 -8.19 -7.15
CA THR A 31 -8.52 -9.00 -7.79
C THR A 31 -8.83 -10.49 -7.83
N HIS A 32 -9.78 -10.95 -7.04
CA HIS A 32 -10.13 -12.37 -6.86
C HIS A 32 -8.94 -13.27 -6.46
N ILE A 33 -7.83 -12.71 -5.98
CA ILE A 33 -6.66 -13.48 -5.60
C ILE A 33 -6.96 -14.48 -4.46
N TYR A 34 -7.92 -14.14 -3.60
CA TYR A 34 -8.36 -14.98 -2.50
C TYR A 34 -9.22 -16.18 -2.96
N ASP A 35 -9.77 -16.15 -4.19
CA ASP A 35 -10.53 -17.26 -4.76
C ASP A 35 -9.62 -18.36 -5.29
N THR A 36 -8.38 -17.99 -5.64
CA THR A 36 -7.40 -18.90 -6.23
C THR A 36 -6.32 -19.35 -5.27
N PHE A 37 -6.10 -18.59 -4.19
CA PHE A 37 -5.01 -18.85 -3.26
C PHE A 37 -5.44 -18.60 -1.81
N ALA A 38 -5.27 -19.62 -0.95
CA ALA A 38 -5.62 -19.53 0.46
C ALA A 38 -4.52 -18.81 1.25
N PHE A 39 -4.74 -17.55 1.61
CA PHE A 39 -3.89 -16.82 2.54
C PHE A 39 -4.43 -16.86 3.96
N ASP A 40 -3.55 -16.69 4.96
CA ASP A 40 -3.90 -16.70 6.37
C ASP A 40 -4.29 -15.31 6.89
N GLY A 41 -3.96 -14.26 6.12
CA GLY A 41 -4.32 -12.89 6.42
C GLY A 41 -3.89 -11.92 5.34
N TYR A 42 -4.33 -10.66 5.49
CA TYR A 42 -4.09 -9.60 4.50
C TYR A 42 -3.74 -8.28 5.20
N VAL A 43 -2.65 -7.68 4.79
CA VAL A 43 -2.25 -6.31 5.12
C VAL A 43 -2.59 -5.43 3.93
N CYS A 44 -3.59 -4.56 4.06
CA CYS A 44 -4.10 -3.66 3.02
C CYS A 44 -3.75 -2.20 3.34
N ASN A 45 -3.89 -1.31 2.34
CA ASN A 45 -3.58 0.12 2.47
C ASN A 45 -2.20 0.36 3.10
N SER A 46 -1.18 -0.42 2.70
CA SER A 46 0.17 -0.31 3.23
C SER A 46 0.27 -0.42 4.77
N GLY A 47 -0.56 -1.27 5.39
CA GLY A 47 -0.54 -1.51 6.83
C GLY A 47 -1.74 -0.98 7.62
N GLN A 48 -2.58 -0.15 7.00
CA GLN A 48 -3.68 0.54 7.70
C GLN A 48 -4.93 -0.33 7.91
N ALA A 49 -5.11 -1.38 7.13
CA ALA A 49 -6.24 -2.29 7.28
C ALA A 49 -5.76 -3.74 7.26
N LEU A 50 -6.12 -4.50 8.29
CA LEU A 50 -5.74 -5.89 8.44
C LEU A 50 -6.98 -6.77 8.39
N LEU A 51 -6.95 -7.81 7.55
CA LEU A 51 -8.05 -8.76 7.42
C LEU A 51 -7.57 -10.16 7.77
N ASP A 52 -8.44 -10.96 8.37
CA ASP A 52 -8.18 -12.38 8.56
C ASP A 52 -8.32 -13.18 7.24
N LYS A 53 -8.13 -14.49 7.32
CA LYS A 53 -8.26 -15.42 6.18
C LYS A 53 -9.63 -15.39 5.50
N ASP A 54 -10.68 -14.99 6.22
CA ASP A 54 -12.06 -14.93 5.73
C ASP A 54 -12.43 -13.50 5.26
N LEU A 55 -11.43 -12.63 5.05
CA LEU A 55 -11.56 -11.22 4.64
C LEU A 55 -12.33 -10.35 5.64
N LYS A 56 -12.41 -10.78 6.89
CA LYS A 56 -13.00 -9.99 7.96
C LYS A 56 -11.99 -9.00 8.50
N LEU A 57 -12.40 -7.74 8.65
CA LEU A 57 -11.56 -6.70 9.23
C LEU A 57 -11.29 -7.00 10.71
N ILE A 58 -10.00 -7.12 11.08
CA ILE A 58 -9.53 -7.37 12.44
C ILE A 58 -8.82 -6.16 13.07
N HIS A 59 -8.30 -5.26 12.24
CA HIS A 59 -7.69 -4.01 12.68
C HIS A 59 -7.75 -2.96 11.58
N LYS A 60 -7.93 -1.70 11.95
CA LYS A 60 -7.93 -0.58 11.02
C LYS A 60 -7.43 0.69 11.68
N GLU A 61 -6.56 1.38 10.98
CA GLU A 61 -6.11 2.73 11.30
C GLU A 61 -6.67 3.72 10.27
N SER A 62 -7.10 4.87 10.73
CA SER A 62 -7.65 5.92 9.88
C SER A 62 -7.09 7.27 10.29
N LEU A 63 -6.95 8.15 9.30
CA LEU A 63 -6.54 9.53 9.53
C LEU A 63 -7.59 10.26 10.37
N SER A 64 -7.16 11.01 11.38
CA SER A 64 -8.08 11.84 12.14
C SER A 64 -8.67 12.94 11.27
N THR A 65 -9.91 13.37 11.56
CA THR A 65 -10.56 14.49 10.87
C THR A 65 -9.68 15.73 10.80
N THR A 66 -8.97 16.04 11.88
CA THR A 66 -8.06 17.20 11.93
C THR A 66 -6.94 17.09 10.90
N VAL A 67 -6.33 15.91 10.76
CA VAL A 67 -5.25 15.67 9.80
C VAL A 67 -5.76 15.72 8.37
N VAL A 68 -6.93 15.15 8.10
CA VAL A 68 -7.57 15.24 6.77
C VAL A 68 -7.84 16.68 6.38
N LEU A 69 -8.36 17.49 7.31
CA LEU A 69 -8.63 18.92 7.06
C LEU A 69 -7.36 19.73 6.83
N LYS A 70 -6.26 19.47 7.58
CA LYS A 70 -4.95 20.09 7.32
C LYS A 70 -4.46 19.75 5.91
N ALA A 71 -4.56 18.49 5.49
CA ALA A 71 -4.14 18.07 4.16
C ALA A 71 -5.00 18.67 3.03
N LEU A 72 -6.33 18.78 3.23
CA LEU A 72 -7.23 19.44 2.29
C LEU A 72 -6.95 20.95 2.16
N ASP A 73 -6.59 21.62 3.26
CA ASP A 73 -6.21 23.03 3.23
C ASP A 73 -4.88 23.23 2.49
N ALA A 74 -3.87 22.40 2.78
CA ALA A 74 -2.60 22.40 2.04
C ALA A 74 -2.81 22.16 0.54
N SER A 75 -3.62 21.16 0.17
CA SER A 75 -4.02 20.87 -1.21
C SER A 75 -4.61 22.08 -1.91
N LYS A 76 -5.57 22.76 -1.30
CA LYS A 76 -6.22 23.96 -1.86
C LYS A 76 -5.24 25.12 -2.01
N LYS A 77 -4.43 25.38 -0.98
CA LYS A 77 -3.46 26.48 -0.97
C LYS A 77 -2.42 26.34 -2.08
N HIS A 78 -1.98 25.13 -2.37
CA HIS A 78 -0.95 24.85 -3.36
C HIS A 78 -1.52 24.40 -4.72
N ASN A 79 -2.84 24.31 -4.83
CA ASN A 79 -3.56 23.85 -6.03
C ASN A 79 -3.10 22.42 -6.48
N ILE A 80 -2.87 21.53 -5.51
CA ILE A 80 -2.48 20.15 -5.73
C ILE A 80 -3.70 19.25 -5.49
N PRO A 81 -4.25 18.58 -6.53
CA PRO A 81 -5.37 17.65 -6.35
C PRO A 81 -5.05 16.55 -5.35
N LEU A 82 -5.98 16.32 -4.42
CA LEU A 82 -5.86 15.34 -3.35
C LEU A 82 -7.02 14.34 -3.40
N ALA A 83 -6.72 13.08 -3.70
CA ALA A 83 -7.70 12.01 -3.59
C ALA A 83 -7.70 11.43 -2.17
N LEU A 84 -8.90 11.24 -1.63
CA LEU A 84 -9.11 10.59 -0.34
C LEU A 84 -9.46 9.11 -0.57
N LYS A 85 -8.70 8.20 0.02
CA LYS A 85 -8.99 6.75 0.03
C LYS A 85 -10.05 6.46 1.11
N CYS A 86 -11.28 6.85 0.82
CA CYS A 86 -12.49 6.60 1.60
C CYS A 86 -13.50 5.81 0.74
N THR A 87 -14.67 5.51 1.28
CA THR A 87 -15.73 4.80 0.53
C THR A 87 -16.95 5.71 0.39
N PRO A 88 -17.32 6.10 -0.84
CA PRO A 88 -16.57 5.94 -2.09
C PRO A 88 -15.31 6.83 -2.13
N ARG A 89 -14.29 6.42 -2.90
CA ARG A 89 -13.09 7.24 -3.14
C ARG A 89 -13.47 8.53 -3.87
N ILE A 90 -12.92 9.66 -3.44
CA ILE A 90 -13.19 10.97 -4.03
C ILE A 90 -11.89 11.75 -4.27
N ILE A 91 -11.95 12.76 -5.14
CA ILE A 91 -10.91 13.78 -5.29
C ILE A 91 -11.51 15.15 -4.94
N ASN A 92 -10.73 16.00 -4.27
CA ASN A 92 -11.25 17.25 -3.69
C ASN A 92 -11.39 18.43 -4.67
N MET A 93 -10.89 18.30 -5.88
CA MET A 93 -10.99 19.32 -6.94
C MET A 93 -11.01 18.67 -8.33
N GLU A 94 -11.31 19.46 -9.37
CA GLU A 94 -11.32 18.98 -10.75
C GLU A 94 -9.99 18.37 -11.16
N PRO A 95 -9.99 17.18 -11.78
CA PRO A 95 -8.79 16.52 -12.23
C PRO A 95 -8.05 17.35 -13.29
N ASN A 96 -6.77 17.56 -13.06
CA ASN A 96 -5.85 18.20 -14.00
C ASN A 96 -5.01 17.14 -14.77
N GLU A 97 -4.06 17.60 -15.59
CA GLU A 97 -3.18 16.73 -16.36
C GLU A 97 -2.35 15.79 -15.50
N ASP A 98 -1.97 16.20 -14.27
CA ASP A 98 -1.20 15.40 -13.33
C ASP A 98 -2.00 14.20 -12.83
N VAL A 99 -3.29 14.42 -12.51
CA VAL A 99 -4.22 13.34 -12.14
C VAL A 99 -4.41 12.36 -13.30
N ILE A 100 -4.65 12.88 -14.52
CA ILE A 100 -4.87 12.05 -15.71
C ILE A 100 -3.64 11.20 -16.01
N ARG A 101 -2.45 11.81 -15.98
CA ARG A 101 -1.17 11.12 -16.21
C ARG A 101 -0.96 9.99 -15.22
N SER A 102 -1.10 10.27 -13.92
CA SER A 102 -0.90 9.29 -12.86
C SER A 102 -1.94 8.15 -12.92
N CYS A 103 -3.21 8.48 -13.11
CA CYS A 103 -4.26 7.47 -13.22
C CYS A 103 -4.04 6.55 -14.44
N ASN A 104 -3.64 7.10 -15.59
CA ASN A 104 -3.32 6.32 -16.78
C ASN A 104 -2.10 5.41 -16.58
N TYR A 105 -1.04 5.90 -15.94
CA TYR A 105 0.15 5.11 -15.64
C TYR A 105 -0.17 3.84 -14.84
N PHE A 106 -1.08 3.94 -13.88
CA PHE A 106 -1.49 2.79 -13.05
C PHE A 106 -2.74 2.05 -13.56
N ASN A 107 -3.27 2.44 -14.72
CA ASN A 107 -4.55 1.92 -15.23
C ASN A 107 -5.68 1.99 -14.18
N ASN A 108 -5.73 3.10 -13.43
CA ASN A 108 -6.73 3.36 -12.40
C ASN A 108 -7.79 4.35 -12.91
N PRO A 109 -9.07 4.18 -12.53
CA PRO A 109 -10.08 5.20 -12.83
C PRO A 109 -9.80 6.50 -12.06
N ILE A 110 -10.09 7.63 -12.70
CA ILE A 110 -10.05 8.94 -12.05
C ILE A 110 -11.15 8.97 -10.99
N PRO A 111 -10.83 9.35 -9.72
CA PRO A 111 -11.86 9.46 -8.69
C PRO A 111 -12.87 10.55 -9.02
N PRO A 112 -14.16 10.37 -8.71
CA PRO A 112 -15.15 11.44 -8.84
C PRO A 112 -14.82 12.61 -7.91
N VAL A 113 -15.11 13.83 -8.37
CA VAL A 113 -15.00 15.02 -7.52
C VAL A 113 -16.03 14.95 -6.39
N GLY A 114 -15.59 15.23 -5.18
CA GLY A 114 -16.45 15.16 -4.00
C GLY A 114 -15.90 15.95 -2.83
N SER A 115 -16.79 16.21 -1.87
CA SER A 115 -16.45 16.92 -0.64
C SER A 115 -16.23 15.96 0.52
N TYR A 116 -15.28 16.28 1.37
CA TYR A 116 -15.07 15.56 2.63
C TYR A 116 -16.22 15.94 3.61
N THR A 117 -16.93 14.94 4.08
CA THR A 117 -18.06 15.07 5.01
C THR A 117 -17.85 14.21 6.27
N ASN A 118 -16.62 14.14 6.77
CA ASN A 118 -16.17 13.32 7.90
C ASN A 118 -16.24 11.81 7.67
N GLN A 119 -16.26 11.36 6.40
CA GLN A 119 -16.09 9.94 6.12
C GLN A 119 -14.68 9.47 6.54
N GLU A 120 -14.60 8.21 6.90
CA GLU A 120 -13.34 7.59 7.29
C GLU A 120 -12.34 7.55 6.14
N VAL A 121 -11.14 8.10 6.34
CA VAL A 121 -10.07 8.16 5.33
C VAL A 121 -8.90 7.33 5.80
N GLY A 122 -8.58 6.26 5.07
CA GLY A 122 -7.43 5.41 5.37
C GLY A 122 -6.11 6.01 4.89
N ALA A 123 -6.08 6.59 3.70
CA ALA A 123 -4.91 7.20 3.09
C ALA A 123 -5.34 8.27 2.07
N MET A 124 -4.38 9.01 1.53
CA MET A 124 -4.61 10.02 0.50
C MET A 124 -3.60 9.85 -0.63
N ILE A 125 -3.90 10.39 -1.80
CA ILE A 125 -2.96 10.52 -2.91
C ILE A 125 -2.98 11.97 -3.37
N ALA A 126 -1.84 12.62 -3.35
CA ALA A 126 -1.65 13.93 -3.96
C ALA A 126 -1.08 13.79 -5.38
N TYR A 127 -1.53 14.63 -6.29
CA TYR A 127 -1.11 14.62 -7.69
C TYR A 127 -0.51 15.97 -8.07
N GLY A 128 0.79 15.99 -8.33
CA GLY A 128 1.53 17.20 -8.66
C GLY A 128 2.33 17.07 -9.96
N PRO A 129 3.00 18.16 -10.38
CA PRO A 129 3.91 18.14 -11.52
C PRO A 129 5.05 17.13 -11.36
N LEU A 130 5.75 16.83 -12.45
CA LEU A 130 6.98 16.03 -12.40
C LEU A 130 8.00 16.70 -11.47
N ASP A 131 8.69 15.87 -10.67
CA ASP A 131 9.70 16.31 -9.68
C ASP A 131 9.16 17.20 -8.54
N TYR A 132 7.83 17.24 -8.31
CA TYR A 132 7.24 17.97 -7.20
C TYR A 132 7.58 17.27 -5.87
N ASP A 133 7.98 18.04 -4.87
CA ASP A 133 8.49 17.51 -3.60
C ASP A 133 7.42 17.27 -2.52
N TYR A 134 6.21 17.82 -2.70
CA TYR A 134 5.07 17.70 -1.76
C TYR A 134 5.37 18.17 -0.34
N GLN A 135 6.22 19.21 -0.18
CA GLN A 135 6.66 19.70 1.12
C GLN A 135 5.50 20.11 2.02
N GLU A 136 4.43 20.68 1.47
CA GLU A 136 3.24 21.11 2.19
C GLU A 136 2.50 19.97 2.92
N PHE A 137 2.63 18.72 2.42
CA PHE A 137 2.10 17.54 3.10
C PHE A 137 3.12 16.92 4.05
N LYS A 138 4.41 16.99 3.73
CA LYS A 138 5.51 16.53 4.62
C LYS A 138 5.59 17.36 5.90
N ASP A 139 5.18 18.63 5.86
CA ASP A 139 5.13 19.52 7.02
C ASP A 139 4.00 19.18 8.00
N ILE A 140 3.09 18.27 7.63
CA ILE A 140 2.05 17.75 8.53
C ILE A 140 2.66 16.59 9.33
N GLU A 141 2.96 16.83 10.59
CA GLU A 141 3.74 15.92 11.45
C GLU A 141 3.16 14.50 11.53
N GLU A 142 1.84 14.35 11.43
CA GLU A 142 1.14 13.07 11.56
C GLU A 142 1.12 12.25 10.26
N LEU A 143 1.74 12.75 9.17
CA LEU A 143 1.74 12.09 7.86
C LEU A 143 3.11 11.57 7.47
N ASP A 144 3.13 10.43 6.77
CA ASP A 144 4.22 9.96 5.94
C ASP A 144 3.86 10.18 4.46
N VAL A 145 4.78 10.78 3.71
CA VAL A 145 4.59 11.14 2.29
C VAL A 145 5.64 10.43 1.46
N MET A 146 5.20 9.51 0.63
CA MET A 146 6.06 8.75 -0.29
C MET A 146 5.82 9.23 -1.72
N VAL A 147 6.81 9.88 -2.31
CA VAL A 147 6.75 10.36 -3.71
C VAL A 147 7.05 9.20 -4.65
N GLY A 148 6.14 8.96 -5.60
CA GLY A 148 6.27 7.93 -6.62
C GLY A 148 6.81 8.46 -7.96
N GLU A 149 7.16 7.54 -8.86
CA GLU A 149 7.82 7.84 -10.15
C GLU A 149 6.96 8.62 -11.15
N SER A 150 5.63 8.59 -11.04
CA SER A 150 4.70 9.22 -11.99
C SER A 150 4.07 10.52 -11.47
N SER A 151 4.79 11.27 -10.63
CA SER A 151 4.32 12.55 -10.08
C SER A 151 3.06 12.42 -9.24
N TYR A 152 3.08 11.53 -8.31
CA TYR A 152 2.08 11.42 -7.26
C TYR A 152 2.79 11.19 -5.92
N ALA A 153 2.11 11.47 -4.84
CA ALA A 153 2.57 11.06 -3.51
C ALA A 153 1.48 10.24 -2.82
N ASP A 154 1.85 9.03 -2.39
CA ASP A 154 1.06 8.29 -1.40
C ASP A 154 1.26 8.94 -0.03
N ILE A 155 0.15 9.28 0.61
CA ILE A 155 0.12 9.94 1.91
C ILE A 155 -0.61 9.03 2.90
N THR A 156 0.10 8.62 3.94
CA THR A 156 -0.36 7.65 4.93
C THR A 156 -0.19 8.19 6.35
N ILE A 157 -0.70 7.46 7.32
CA ILE A 157 -0.47 7.76 8.74
C ILE A 157 1.01 7.50 9.05
N LYS A 158 1.65 8.45 9.72
CA LYS A 158 3.05 8.32 10.13
C LYS A 158 3.29 7.09 10.99
N GLY A 159 4.35 6.37 10.65
CA GLY A 159 4.74 5.15 11.35
C GLY A 159 3.89 3.91 11.04
N ILE A 160 2.91 4.02 10.14
CA ILE A 160 2.16 2.88 9.62
C ILE A 160 2.75 2.46 8.28
N SER A 161 3.09 1.20 8.16
CA SER A 161 3.70 0.62 6.96
C SER A 161 3.29 -0.84 6.80
N LYS A 162 3.65 -1.46 5.68
CA LYS A 162 3.52 -2.91 5.50
C LYS A 162 4.17 -3.69 6.64
N ALA A 163 5.32 -3.22 7.14
CA ALA A 163 6.03 -3.84 8.25
C ALA A 163 5.23 -3.82 9.56
N THR A 164 4.57 -2.71 9.88
CA THR A 164 3.74 -2.64 11.11
C THR A 164 2.52 -3.55 11.04
N GLY A 165 1.88 -3.65 9.87
CA GLY A 165 0.80 -4.61 9.64
C GLY A 165 1.25 -6.07 9.78
N ILE A 166 2.44 -6.40 9.24
CA ILE A 166 3.05 -7.72 9.41
C ILE A 166 3.38 -7.97 10.89
N ALA A 167 3.95 -7.00 11.60
CA ALA A 167 4.27 -7.12 13.02
C ALA A 167 3.02 -7.41 13.87
N TYR A 168 1.86 -6.85 13.51
CA TYR A 168 0.59 -7.21 14.16
C TYR A 168 0.28 -8.70 13.99
N PHE A 169 0.34 -9.24 12.77
CA PHE A 169 0.12 -10.66 12.51
C PHE A 169 1.18 -11.55 13.17
N MET A 170 2.45 -11.15 13.16
CA MET A 170 3.54 -11.86 13.84
C MET A 170 3.21 -12.05 15.33
N LYS A 171 2.73 -10.99 15.98
CA LYS A 171 2.30 -11.06 17.40
C LYS A 171 1.06 -11.93 17.55
N LEU A 172 0.04 -11.77 16.70
CA LEU A 172 -1.20 -12.55 16.74
C LEU A 172 -0.94 -14.05 16.60
N TRP A 173 -0.04 -14.43 15.69
CA TRP A 173 0.29 -15.82 15.38
C TRP A 173 1.48 -16.38 16.19
N ASN A 174 2.05 -15.59 17.11
CA ASN A 174 3.24 -15.93 17.87
C ASN A 174 4.43 -16.36 16.99
N MET A 175 4.60 -15.72 15.84
CA MET A 175 5.70 -15.95 14.91
C MET A 175 6.89 -15.07 15.27
N LYS A 176 8.11 -15.54 14.98
CA LYS A 176 9.35 -14.83 15.37
C LYS A 176 10.08 -14.19 14.18
N SER A 177 9.81 -14.66 12.98
CA SER A 177 10.47 -14.19 11.76
C SER A 177 9.56 -14.37 10.56
N TYR A 178 9.84 -13.65 9.48
CA TYR A 178 9.18 -13.81 8.20
C TYR A 178 10.16 -13.64 7.04
N VAL A 179 9.81 -14.21 5.90
CA VAL A 179 10.45 -13.96 4.61
C VAL A 179 9.55 -13.02 3.83
N ALA A 180 10.13 -12.00 3.19
CA ALA A 180 9.40 -11.01 2.43
C ALA A 180 9.70 -11.12 0.93
N PHE A 181 8.65 -11.02 0.11
CA PHE A 181 8.73 -10.80 -1.34
C PHE A 181 8.17 -9.42 -1.66
N GLY A 182 8.82 -8.68 -2.56
CA GLY A 182 8.35 -7.35 -2.93
C GLY A 182 9.01 -6.82 -4.19
N ASP A 183 8.53 -5.68 -4.69
CA ASP A 183 9.01 -5.08 -5.95
C ASP A 183 9.05 -3.54 -5.92
N SER A 184 8.44 -2.88 -4.94
CA SER A 184 8.29 -1.44 -4.95
C SER A 184 8.79 -0.76 -3.65
N LEU A 185 8.94 0.57 -3.68
CA LEU A 185 9.49 1.32 -2.55
C LEU A 185 8.67 1.22 -1.26
N ASN A 186 7.37 0.93 -1.35
CA ASN A 186 6.55 0.70 -0.16
C ASN A 186 6.85 -0.64 0.56
N ASP A 187 7.74 -1.49 -0.02
CA ASP A 187 8.23 -2.73 0.58
C ASP A 187 9.51 -2.53 1.41
N VAL A 188 10.14 -1.36 1.34
CA VAL A 188 11.43 -1.08 2.01
C VAL A 188 11.38 -1.42 3.51
N GLU A 189 10.37 -0.91 4.23
CA GLU A 189 10.27 -1.19 5.67
C GLU A 189 9.98 -2.67 5.95
N MET A 190 9.19 -3.33 5.12
CA MET A 190 8.96 -4.78 5.21
C MET A 190 10.27 -5.56 5.02
N PHE A 191 11.12 -5.17 4.09
CA PHE A 191 12.41 -5.82 3.83
C PHE A 191 13.40 -5.63 4.98
N LYS A 192 13.50 -4.42 5.54
CA LYS A 192 14.39 -4.12 6.68
C LYS A 192 14.10 -4.97 7.92
N HIS A 193 12.87 -5.41 8.10
CA HIS A 193 12.43 -6.20 9.25
C HIS A 193 12.29 -7.70 8.96
N ALA A 194 12.44 -8.12 7.70
CA ALA A 194 12.40 -9.52 7.31
C ALA A 194 13.66 -10.27 7.78
N SER A 195 13.55 -11.56 8.06
CA SER A 195 14.72 -12.43 8.26
C SER A 195 15.41 -12.80 6.95
N PHE A 196 14.70 -12.68 5.84
CA PHE A 196 15.21 -12.82 4.48
C PHE A 196 14.28 -12.06 3.52
N SER A 197 14.85 -11.27 2.65
CA SER A 197 14.12 -10.40 1.71
C SER A 197 14.44 -10.76 0.26
N ILE A 198 13.41 -10.88 -0.55
CA ILE A 198 13.49 -11.29 -1.95
C ILE A 198 12.84 -10.22 -2.83
N CYS A 199 13.65 -9.55 -3.65
CA CYS A 199 13.15 -8.59 -4.62
C CYS A 199 12.85 -9.27 -5.96
N MET A 200 11.70 -8.92 -6.55
CA MET A 200 11.33 -9.40 -7.89
C MET A 200 12.25 -8.81 -8.96
N GLY A 201 12.49 -9.57 -10.05
CA GLY A 201 13.38 -9.17 -11.13
C GLY A 201 13.01 -7.84 -11.80
N GLN A 202 11.71 -7.52 -11.91
CA GLN A 202 11.22 -6.23 -12.40
C GLN A 202 11.20 -5.13 -11.32
N GLY A 203 11.52 -5.45 -10.05
CA GLY A 203 11.41 -4.53 -8.93
C GLY A 203 12.33 -3.31 -8.98
N ASN A 204 12.03 -2.33 -8.15
CA ASN A 204 12.78 -1.07 -8.05
C ASN A 204 14.25 -1.31 -7.70
N ASN A 205 15.16 -0.58 -8.35
CA ASN A 205 16.60 -0.76 -8.19
C ASN A 205 17.11 -0.50 -6.76
N ASP A 206 16.50 0.41 -6.01
CA ASP A 206 16.92 0.68 -4.63
C ASP A 206 16.43 -0.43 -3.69
N LEU A 207 15.27 -1.01 -3.97
CA LEU A 207 14.80 -2.20 -3.25
C LEU A 207 15.68 -3.43 -3.54
N LYS A 208 16.13 -3.62 -4.79
CA LYS A 208 17.09 -4.69 -5.16
C LYS A 208 18.40 -4.60 -4.38
N LYS A 209 18.93 -3.38 -4.20
CA LYS A 209 20.16 -3.16 -3.41
C LYS A 209 19.99 -3.51 -1.93
N LEU A 210 18.78 -3.41 -1.42
CA LEU A 210 18.43 -3.67 -0.02
C LEU A 210 18.09 -5.15 0.24
N SER A 211 17.71 -5.90 -0.81
CA SER A 211 17.26 -7.27 -0.69
C SER A 211 18.43 -8.26 -0.51
N ASP A 212 18.18 -9.37 0.21
CA ASP A 212 19.13 -10.47 0.34
C ASP A 212 19.24 -11.28 -0.95
N PHE A 213 18.16 -11.32 -1.75
CA PHE A 213 18.13 -12.05 -3.02
C PHE A 213 17.26 -11.30 -4.05
N VAL A 214 17.65 -11.37 -5.31
CA VAL A 214 16.84 -10.89 -6.44
C VAL A 214 16.47 -12.11 -7.28
N THR A 215 15.17 -12.39 -7.38
CA THR A 215 14.63 -13.47 -8.20
C THR A 215 14.40 -13.02 -9.65
N THR A 216 13.90 -13.91 -10.50
CA THR A 216 13.49 -13.57 -11.87
C THR A 216 12.25 -12.64 -11.87
N SER A 217 11.86 -12.18 -13.04
CA SER A 217 10.67 -11.34 -13.21
C SER A 217 9.37 -12.14 -13.03
N ILE A 218 8.26 -11.43 -12.90
CA ILE A 218 6.93 -12.06 -12.83
C ILE A 218 6.60 -12.84 -14.12
N ASP A 219 7.15 -12.39 -15.26
CA ASP A 219 6.97 -13.06 -16.57
C ASP A 219 7.81 -14.35 -16.70
N GLU A 220 8.72 -14.57 -15.74
CA GLU A 220 9.65 -15.71 -15.69
C GLU A 220 9.43 -16.56 -14.43
N ASP A 221 8.20 -16.52 -13.87
CA ASP A 221 7.84 -17.25 -12.64
C ASP A 221 8.75 -16.94 -11.45
N GLY A 222 9.02 -15.66 -11.19
CA GLY A 222 9.91 -15.18 -10.12
C GLY A 222 9.45 -15.49 -8.68
N ILE A 223 8.18 -15.92 -8.47
CA ILE A 223 7.65 -16.41 -7.19
C ILE A 223 7.23 -17.85 -7.31
#